data_1ea2e7d5ce46fe702b87e231afb7ee80
#
_entry.id   1ea2e7d5ce46fe702b87e231afb7ee80
#
_cell.length_a   1.000
_cell.length_b   1.000
_cell.length_c   1.000
_cell.angle_alpha   90.00
_cell.angle_beta   90.00
_cell.angle_gamma   90.00
#
_symmetry.space_group_name_H-M   'P 1'
#
loop_
_entity.id
_entity.type
_entity.pdbx_description
1 polymer ?
#
loop_
_entity_poly.entity_id
_entity_poly.type
_entity_poly.pdbx_seq_one_letter_code
_entity_poly.pdbx_strand_id
1 'polypeptide(L)'
;MNKAELVDAIATKIEGATKKEIDAVLSAAIESIEQAVAAGDKVTLVGFGSFEPRDRQERSGRNPRTGEEMTIPATRVPAFSAGKLFKERVTA
;
A
#
# COMPACT_ATOMS: atom_id res chain seq x y z
N MET A 1 15.16 2.16 3.22
CA MET A 1 14.58 2.85 4.39
C MET A 1 13.54 1.94 5.04
N ASN A 2 13.63 1.75 6.34
CA ASN A 2 12.65 0.98 7.10
C ASN A 2 11.71 1.93 7.86
N LYS A 3 10.79 1.37 8.63
CA LYS A 3 9.81 2.16 9.38
C LYS A 3 10.47 3.09 10.40
N ALA A 4 11.48 2.62 11.12
CA ALA A 4 12.18 3.43 12.11
C ALA A 4 12.88 4.63 11.46
N GLU A 5 13.51 4.42 10.33
CA GLU A 5 14.15 5.49 9.57
C GLU A 5 13.13 6.48 9.02
N LEU A 6 11.95 5.98 8.62
CA LEU A 6 10.85 6.85 8.18
C LEU A 6 10.34 7.71 9.33
N VAL A 7 10.18 7.14 10.53
CA VAL A 7 9.81 7.88 11.74
C VAL A 7 10.82 8.98 12.03
N ASP A 8 12.11 8.68 11.93
CA ASP A 8 13.18 9.65 12.11
C ASP A 8 13.08 10.81 11.11
N ALA A 9 12.81 10.49 9.84
CA ALA A 9 12.63 11.50 8.80
C ALA A 9 11.41 12.39 9.06
N ILE A 10 10.32 11.82 9.54
CA ILE A 10 9.11 12.57 9.88
C ILE A 10 9.39 13.50 11.05
N ALA A 11 10.13 13.02 12.04
CA ALA A 11 10.47 13.81 13.24
C ALA A 11 11.22 15.09 12.89
N THR A 12 11.98 15.11 11.80
CA THR A 12 12.68 16.32 11.34
C THR A 12 11.74 17.38 10.80
N LYS A 13 10.50 17.02 10.46
CA LYS A 13 9.53 17.90 9.81
C LYS A 13 8.44 18.40 10.75
N ILE A 14 8.36 17.82 11.94
CA ILE A 14 7.31 18.16 12.92
C ILE A 14 7.96 18.55 14.23
N GLU A 15 7.63 19.74 14.72
CA GLU A 15 8.07 20.18 16.05
C GLU A 15 7.07 19.73 17.11
N GLY A 16 7.59 19.38 18.28
CA GLY A 16 6.77 19.09 19.46
C GLY A 16 6.22 17.67 19.54
N ALA A 17 6.46 16.83 18.55
CA ALA A 17 6.04 15.43 18.58
C ALA A 17 7.24 14.52 18.89
N THR A 18 7.05 13.55 19.76
CA THR A 18 8.08 12.55 20.05
C THR A 18 8.08 11.47 18.96
N LYS A 19 9.21 10.77 18.82
CA LYS A 19 9.29 9.65 17.87
C LYS A 19 8.28 8.57 18.20
N LYS A 20 7.99 8.34 19.48
CA LYS A 20 6.97 7.37 19.92
C LYS A 20 5.59 7.79 19.44
N GLU A 21 5.24 9.06 19.53
CA GLU A 21 3.96 9.59 19.06
C GLU A 21 3.86 9.46 17.53
N ILE A 22 4.92 9.80 16.81
CA ILE A 22 4.99 9.71 15.36
C ILE A 22 4.84 8.26 14.91
N ASP A 23 5.52 7.34 15.57
CA ASP A 23 5.40 5.91 15.28
C ASP A 23 3.97 5.42 15.48
N ALA A 24 3.32 5.83 16.56
CA ALA A 24 1.94 5.46 16.85
C ALA A 24 0.98 6.01 15.79
N VAL A 25 1.15 7.24 15.35
CA VAL A 25 0.32 7.85 14.30
C VAL A 25 0.55 7.15 12.95
N LEU A 26 1.81 6.90 12.62
CA LEU A 26 2.13 6.20 11.37
C LEU A 26 1.55 4.79 11.34
N SER A 27 1.66 4.06 12.43
CA SER A 27 1.08 2.72 12.57
C SER A 27 -0.44 2.76 12.42
N ALA A 28 -1.09 3.71 13.07
CA ALA A 28 -2.54 3.88 12.97
C ALA A 28 -2.99 4.25 11.56
N ALA A 29 -2.22 5.09 10.87
CA ALA A 29 -2.51 5.46 9.48
C ALA A 29 -2.42 4.24 8.56
N ILE A 30 -1.37 3.45 8.68
CA ILE A 30 -1.18 2.24 7.89
C ILE A 30 -2.32 1.24 8.15
N GLU A 31 -2.64 0.99 9.41
CA GLU A 31 -3.72 0.08 9.78
C GLU A 31 -5.07 0.56 9.26
N SER A 32 -5.33 1.85 9.34
CA SER A 32 -6.58 2.44 8.82
C SER A 32 -6.72 2.26 7.30
N ILE A 33 -5.62 2.43 6.58
CA ILE A 33 -5.59 2.20 5.13
C ILE A 33 -5.82 0.72 4.83
N GLU A 34 -5.15 -0.17 5.55
CA GLU A 34 -5.31 -1.62 5.37
C GLU A 34 -6.76 -2.06 5.62
N GLN A 35 -7.37 -1.57 6.68
CA GLN A 35 -8.77 -1.89 7.03
C GLN A 35 -9.74 -1.37 5.97
N ALA A 36 -9.54 -0.16 5.49
CA ALA A 36 -10.41 0.43 4.47
C ALA A 36 -10.33 -0.36 3.16
N VAL A 37 -9.13 -0.68 2.70
CA VAL A 37 -8.93 -1.45 1.48
C VAL A 37 -9.49 -2.87 1.63
N ALA A 38 -9.29 -3.49 2.78
CA ALA A 38 -9.83 -4.83 3.06
C ALA A 38 -11.38 -4.82 3.04
N ALA A 39 -11.99 -3.71 3.42
CA ALA A 39 -13.45 -3.55 3.38
C ALA A 39 -13.99 -3.18 1.98
N GLY A 40 -13.12 -2.99 1.01
CA GLY A 40 -13.50 -2.67 -0.36
C GLY A 40 -13.43 -1.19 -0.71
N ASP A 41 -12.94 -0.34 0.20
CA ASP A 41 -12.87 1.10 -0.01
C ASP A 41 -11.56 1.51 -0.67
N LYS A 42 -11.63 2.63 -1.38
CA LYS A 42 -10.47 3.29 -1.97
C LYS A 42 -10.05 4.43 -1.05
N VAL A 43 -8.77 4.49 -0.73
CA VAL A 43 -8.18 5.59 0.05
C VAL A 43 -7.36 6.46 -0.87
N THR A 44 -7.78 7.71 -1.05
CA THR A 44 -7.08 8.67 -1.90
C THR A 44 -6.42 9.74 -1.05
N LEU A 45 -5.10 9.89 -1.23
CA LEU A 45 -4.32 10.95 -0.61
C LEU A 45 -3.87 11.89 -1.72
N VAL A 46 -4.50 13.06 -1.78
CA VAL A 46 -4.27 14.05 -2.85
C VAL A 46 -2.79 14.39 -2.95
N GLY A 47 -2.26 14.33 -4.18
CA GLY A 47 -0.86 14.60 -4.45
C GLY A 47 0.08 13.42 -4.22
N PHE A 48 -0.38 12.37 -3.56
CA PHE A 48 0.42 11.17 -3.28
C PHE A 48 -0.03 9.98 -4.11
N GLY A 49 -1.28 9.58 -3.98
CA GLY A 49 -1.81 8.43 -4.70
C GLY A 49 -3.03 7.83 -4.05
N SER A 50 -3.41 6.67 -4.54
CA SER A 50 -4.58 5.96 -4.06
C SER A 50 -4.25 4.51 -3.74
N PHE A 51 -4.82 4.03 -2.64
CA PHE A 51 -4.79 2.61 -2.28
C PHE A 51 -6.18 2.04 -2.55
N GLU A 52 -6.25 0.95 -3.29
CA GLU A 52 -7.54 0.36 -3.66
C GLU A 52 -7.47 -1.16 -3.71
N PRO A 53 -8.59 -1.85 -3.44
CA PRO A 53 -8.65 -3.27 -3.70
C PRO A 53 -8.76 -3.48 -5.21
N ARG A 54 -8.08 -4.51 -5.69
CA ARG A 54 -8.12 -4.88 -7.10
C ARG A 54 -8.46 -6.35 -7.21
N ASP A 55 -9.55 -6.65 -7.91
CA ASP A 55 -9.96 -8.03 -8.11
C ASP A 55 -9.16 -8.64 -9.24
N ARG A 56 -8.65 -9.84 -9.00
CA ARG A 56 -8.04 -10.68 -10.01
C ARG A 56 -8.96 -11.84 -10.30
N GLN A 57 -9.35 -11.97 -11.55
CA GLN A 57 -10.26 -13.03 -11.97
C GLN A 57 -9.59 -14.38 -11.91
N GLU A 58 -10.41 -15.43 -11.75
CA GLU A 58 -10.00 -16.80 -11.92
C GLU A 58 -9.42 -16.99 -13.31
N ARG A 59 -8.33 -17.73 -13.40
CA ARG A 59 -7.66 -18.01 -14.66
C ARG A 59 -7.11 -19.42 -14.67
N SER A 60 -6.92 -19.95 -15.88
CA SER A 60 -6.25 -21.22 -16.09
C SER A 60 -4.74 -21.04 -16.08
N GLY A 61 -4.05 -21.99 -15.49
CA GLY A 61 -2.60 -22.05 -15.51
C GLY A 61 -2.16 -23.50 -15.62
N ARG A 62 -0.85 -23.71 -15.68
CA ARG A 62 -0.27 -25.06 -15.68
C ARG A 62 0.66 -25.24 -14.50
N ASN A 63 0.58 -26.43 -13.91
CA ASN A 63 1.52 -26.81 -12.88
C ASN A 63 2.89 -27.04 -13.53
N PRO A 64 3.94 -26.28 -13.18
CA PRO A 64 5.26 -26.43 -13.80
C PRO A 64 5.93 -27.76 -13.50
N ARG A 65 5.46 -28.51 -12.50
CA ARG A 65 6.00 -29.81 -12.13
C ARG A 65 5.40 -30.94 -12.94
N THR A 66 4.08 -30.91 -13.16
CA THR A 66 3.34 -32.01 -13.77
C THR A 66 2.85 -31.69 -15.16
N GLY A 67 2.82 -30.43 -15.55
CA GLY A 67 2.24 -29.97 -16.81
C GLY A 67 0.72 -30.01 -16.85
N GLU A 68 0.08 -30.38 -15.74
CA GLU A 68 -1.37 -30.43 -15.65
C GLU A 68 -1.99 -29.05 -15.59
N GLU A 69 -3.18 -28.90 -16.15
CA GLU A 69 -3.94 -27.69 -16.03
C GLU A 69 -4.42 -27.51 -14.58
N MET A 70 -4.32 -26.29 -14.10
CA MET A 70 -4.81 -25.92 -12.78
C MET A 70 -5.58 -24.63 -12.88
N THR A 71 -6.55 -24.46 -12.00
CA THR A 71 -7.33 -23.24 -11.89
C THR A 71 -6.73 -22.37 -10.80
N ILE A 72 -6.36 -21.13 -11.17
CA ILE A 72 -5.93 -20.13 -10.20
C ILE A 72 -7.18 -19.39 -9.75
N PRO A 73 -7.58 -19.50 -8.48
CA PRO A 73 -8.83 -18.90 -8.01
C PRO A 73 -8.81 -17.38 -8.08
N ALA A 74 -9.99 -16.79 -8.16
CA ALA A 74 -10.17 -15.35 -8.06
C ALA A 74 -9.68 -14.88 -6.70
N THR A 75 -8.95 -13.77 -6.70
CA THR A 75 -8.41 -13.16 -5.47
C THR A 75 -8.62 -11.66 -5.49
N ARG A 76 -8.55 -11.07 -4.30
CA ARG A 76 -8.53 -9.61 -4.16
C ARG A 76 -7.18 -9.21 -3.56
N VAL A 77 -6.52 -8.24 -4.18
CA VAL A 77 -5.21 -7.77 -3.77
C VAL A 77 -5.22 -6.25 -3.54
N PRO A 78 -4.41 -5.75 -2.62
CA PRO A 78 -4.22 -4.30 -2.51
C PRO A 78 -3.37 -3.80 -3.67
N ALA A 79 -3.68 -2.60 -4.16
CA ALA A 79 -2.91 -1.95 -5.21
C ALA A 79 -2.73 -0.48 -4.86
N PHE A 80 -1.58 0.06 -5.23
CA PHE A 80 -1.27 1.47 -5.09
C PHE A 80 -1.08 2.09 -6.46
N SER A 81 -1.76 3.22 -6.70
CA SER A 81 -1.60 4.02 -7.91
C SER A 81 -1.02 5.37 -7.53
N ALA A 82 0.17 5.67 -8.01
CA ALA A 82 0.84 6.94 -7.70
C ALA A 82 0.09 8.11 -8.33
N GLY A 83 -0.05 9.19 -7.58
CA GLY A 83 -0.61 10.44 -8.08
C GLY A 83 0.39 11.18 -8.98
N LYS A 84 -0.12 12.17 -9.73
CA LYS A 84 0.67 12.94 -10.68
C LYS A 84 1.88 13.62 -10.01
N LEU A 85 1.67 14.26 -8.88
CA LEU A 85 2.75 14.97 -8.17
C LEU A 85 3.83 14.03 -7.69
N PHE A 86 3.45 12.85 -7.22
CA PHE A 86 4.41 11.85 -6.80
C PHE A 86 5.23 11.34 -7.98
N LYS A 87 4.56 11.03 -9.09
CA LYS A 87 5.24 10.60 -10.33
C LYS A 87 6.25 11.64 -10.80
N GLU A 88 5.87 12.90 -10.79
CA GLU A 88 6.75 14.01 -11.19
C GLU A 88 7.99 14.10 -10.31
N ARG A 89 7.86 13.87 -9.00
CA ARG A 89 8.99 13.88 -8.09
C ARG A 89 10.00 12.77 -8.36
N VAL A 90 9.52 11.62 -8.84
CA VAL A 90 10.37 10.46 -9.13
C VAL A 90 11.06 10.62 -10.47
N THR A 91 10.39 11.22 -11.45
CA THR A 91 10.90 11.36 -12.82
C THR A 91 11.67 12.66 -13.07
N ALA A 92 11.69 13.54 -12.12
CA ALA A 92 12.36 14.84 -12.25
C ALA A 92 13.90 14.70 -12.25
#